data_84f34a45e18c403edd3aea69e1ce7e7e
#
_entry.id   84f34a45e18c403edd3aea69e1ce7e7e
#
_cell.length_a   1.000
_cell.length_b   1.000
_cell.length_c   1.000
_cell.angle_alpha   90.00
_cell.angle_beta   90.00
_cell.angle_gamma   90.00
#
_symmetry.space_group_name_H-M   'P 1'
#
loop_
_entity.id
_entity.type
_entity.pdbx_description
1 polymer ?
#
loop_
_entity_poly.entity_id
_entity_poly.type
_entity_poly.pdbx_seq_one_letter_code
_entity_poly.pdbx_strand_id
1 'polypeptide(L)'
;MTPKKKTTAHHADKRKKMDNTQFHSTQHFEIYNQFFEKAPIIQERFVDLVDLKDYFIPGCFQDRGWDKRLGDLLRVCEPLIREFYANAILWEDEIDCWIRGHEFTIDLEDIDDVLGYDDLEHNFTHYKDRMLSIETIQSYIGGVREGKSLNTTAFPSDLRCLTLIMTFNLYPVKKKTTISNARAIFLMEIRENTYIDISAHAFSIIADETRTTSRAKLILPSLLMRFFRAKGVEIPQNISLMPTPPVIHALTIARIKVCLPGDEDEGDQA
;
A
#
# COMPACT_ATOMS: atom_id res chain seq x y z
N MET A 1 -63.81 -13.42 -8.40
CA MET A 1 -62.35 -13.64 -8.20
C MET A 1 -61.67 -12.32 -7.81
N THR A 2 -61.32 -12.17 -6.55
CA THR A 2 -60.75 -10.93 -5.99
C THR A 2 -59.24 -11.05 -5.99
N PRO A 3 -58.45 -10.06 -6.47
CA PRO A 3 -57.00 -10.16 -6.51
C PRO A 3 -56.40 -9.97 -5.09
N LYS A 4 -55.57 -10.90 -4.68
CA LYS A 4 -54.74 -10.83 -3.44
C LYS A 4 -53.70 -9.72 -3.58
N LYS A 5 -53.78 -8.70 -2.72
CA LYS A 5 -52.70 -7.71 -2.49
C LYS A 5 -51.45 -8.42 -1.97
N LYS A 6 -50.34 -8.32 -2.71
CA LYS A 6 -49.02 -8.67 -2.23
C LYS A 6 -48.57 -7.59 -1.22
N THR A 7 -48.43 -8.00 0.03
CA THR A 7 -47.80 -7.19 1.09
C THR A 7 -46.32 -7.19 0.84
N THR A 8 -45.75 -6.07 0.42
CA THR A 8 -44.31 -5.82 0.37
C THR A 8 -43.80 -5.70 1.82
N ALA A 9 -43.02 -6.68 2.26
CA ALA A 9 -42.33 -6.60 3.53
C ALA A 9 -41.30 -5.46 3.46
N HIS A 10 -41.52 -4.38 4.20
CA HIS A 10 -40.53 -3.38 4.49
C HIS A 10 -39.39 -4.06 5.27
N HIS A 11 -38.23 -4.27 4.62
CA HIS A 11 -36.96 -4.50 5.36
C HIS A 11 -36.69 -3.23 6.16
N ALA A 12 -36.93 -3.31 7.46
CA ALA A 12 -36.46 -2.30 8.40
C ALA A 12 -34.94 -2.25 8.30
N ASP A 13 -34.43 -1.19 7.70
CA ASP A 13 -33.02 -0.86 7.65
C ASP A 13 -32.55 -0.68 9.12
N LYS A 14 -31.87 -1.68 9.66
CA LYS A 14 -31.28 -1.60 10.99
C LYS A 14 -30.13 -0.61 10.91
N ARG A 15 -30.41 0.68 11.09
CA ARG A 15 -29.40 1.72 11.20
C ARG A 15 -28.39 1.30 12.26
N LYS A 16 -27.16 1.08 11.87
CA LYS A 16 -26.05 0.79 12.79
C LYS A 16 -25.95 1.94 13.79
N LYS A 17 -25.89 1.62 15.07
CA LYS A 17 -25.70 2.63 16.11
C LYS A 17 -24.22 3.01 16.13
N MET A 18 -23.92 4.31 16.17
CA MET A 18 -22.56 4.83 16.33
C MET A 18 -21.98 4.40 17.69
N ASP A 19 -20.73 3.95 17.68
CA ASP A 19 -19.92 3.72 18.87
C ASP A 19 -18.95 4.90 19.04
N ASN A 20 -19.13 5.66 20.12
CA ASN A 20 -18.34 6.86 20.41
C ASN A 20 -16.88 6.54 20.79
N THR A 21 -16.53 5.28 21.05
CA THR A 21 -15.14 4.88 21.23
C THR A 21 -14.44 4.65 19.91
N GLN A 22 -15.18 4.31 18.85
CA GLN A 22 -14.64 4.06 17.51
C GLN A 22 -14.61 5.30 16.62
N PHE A 23 -15.56 6.21 16.79
CA PHE A 23 -15.70 7.38 15.92
C PHE A 23 -15.77 8.67 16.72
N HIS A 24 -14.94 9.63 16.32
CA HIS A 24 -14.89 10.94 16.97
C HIS A 24 -16.18 11.74 16.81
N SER A 25 -16.92 11.54 15.70
CA SER A 25 -18.20 12.21 15.45
C SER A 25 -19.13 11.40 14.56
N THR A 26 -20.41 11.81 14.50
CA THR A 26 -21.40 11.23 13.56
C THR A 26 -20.93 11.32 12.10
N GLN A 27 -20.24 12.40 11.75
CA GLN A 27 -19.72 12.58 10.38
C GLN A 27 -18.67 11.50 10.04
N HIS A 28 -17.74 11.19 10.96
CA HIS A 28 -16.74 10.13 10.75
C HIS A 28 -17.38 8.75 10.66
N PHE A 29 -18.45 8.50 11.43
CA PHE A 29 -19.23 7.27 11.32
C PHE A 29 -19.95 7.15 9.95
N GLU A 30 -20.48 8.23 9.43
CA GLU A 30 -21.09 8.26 8.08
C GLU A 30 -20.04 8.02 7.00
N ILE A 31 -18.87 8.67 7.08
CA ILE A 31 -17.72 8.47 6.20
C ILE A 31 -17.26 6.99 6.23
N TYR A 32 -17.15 6.41 7.42
CA TYR A 32 -16.83 4.99 7.58
C TYR A 32 -17.80 4.10 6.81
N ASN A 33 -19.12 4.25 7.06
CA ASN A 33 -20.13 3.40 6.44
C ASN A 33 -20.19 3.58 4.91
N GLN A 34 -19.96 4.80 4.45
CA GLN A 34 -20.08 5.13 3.03
C GLN A 34 -18.84 4.69 2.23
N PHE A 35 -17.64 4.84 2.77
CA PHE A 35 -16.40 4.70 2.01
C PHE A 35 -15.46 3.61 2.52
N PHE A 36 -15.28 3.47 3.83
CA PHE A 36 -14.22 2.66 4.39
C PHE A 36 -14.63 1.27 4.90
N GLU A 37 -15.90 1.06 5.24
CA GLU A 37 -16.38 -0.23 5.74
C GLU A 37 -16.04 -1.41 4.81
N LYS A 38 -16.13 -1.19 3.50
CA LYS A 38 -15.87 -2.21 2.46
C LYS A 38 -14.68 -1.89 1.57
N ALA A 39 -13.91 -0.86 1.90
CA ALA A 39 -12.72 -0.53 1.13
C ALA A 39 -11.70 -1.68 1.19
N PRO A 40 -11.05 -2.04 0.08
CA PRO A 40 -10.04 -3.09 0.11
C PRO A 40 -8.80 -2.63 0.88
N ILE A 41 -8.28 -3.52 1.72
CA ILE A 41 -7.00 -3.34 2.41
C ILE A 41 -5.91 -3.96 1.55
N ILE A 42 -4.86 -3.19 1.26
CA ILE A 42 -3.68 -3.66 0.55
C ILE A 42 -2.59 -3.89 1.58
N GLN A 43 -2.45 -5.15 2.01
CA GLN A 43 -1.45 -5.53 2.99
C GLN A 43 -0.06 -5.54 2.36
N GLU A 44 0.93 -5.03 3.11
CA GLU A 44 2.35 -5.23 2.82
C GLU A 44 2.68 -6.72 2.85
N ARG A 45 3.70 -7.11 2.09
CA ARG A 45 4.16 -8.50 2.01
C ARG A 45 5.58 -8.60 2.52
N PHE A 46 5.85 -9.59 3.35
CA PHE A 46 7.21 -9.92 3.75
C PHE A 46 8.04 -10.22 2.48
N VAL A 47 9.23 -9.64 2.43
CA VAL A 47 10.19 -9.84 1.34
C VAL A 47 11.43 -10.53 1.91
N ASP A 48 11.69 -11.74 1.43
CA ASP A 48 12.87 -12.48 1.81
C ASP A 48 14.07 -12.04 0.96
N LEU A 49 14.75 -10.96 1.40
CA LEU A 49 15.92 -10.43 0.70
C LEU A 49 17.09 -11.40 0.70
N VAL A 50 17.17 -12.32 1.67
CA VAL A 50 18.23 -13.35 1.72
C VAL A 50 18.04 -14.37 0.61
N ASP A 51 16.81 -14.82 0.39
CA ASP A 51 16.46 -15.72 -0.70
C ASP A 51 16.57 -15.07 -2.09
N LEU A 52 16.49 -13.74 -2.14
CA LEU A 52 16.66 -12.92 -3.36
C LEU A 52 18.11 -12.49 -3.63
N LYS A 53 19.10 -13.00 -2.89
CA LYS A 53 20.51 -12.55 -2.94
C LYS A 53 21.19 -12.61 -4.31
N ASP A 54 20.73 -13.50 -5.20
CA ASP A 54 21.30 -13.68 -6.54
C ASP A 54 20.72 -12.70 -7.57
N TYR A 55 19.84 -11.80 -7.13
CA TYR A 55 19.22 -10.76 -7.94
C TYR A 55 19.70 -9.38 -7.51
N PHE A 56 19.48 -8.35 -8.35
CA PHE A 56 19.85 -6.96 -7.99
C PHE A 56 18.95 -6.37 -6.88
N ILE A 57 17.82 -7.03 -6.57
CA ILE A 57 16.77 -6.53 -5.69
C ILE A 57 17.26 -6.18 -4.28
N PRO A 58 18.05 -7.04 -3.57
CA PRO A 58 18.52 -6.71 -2.23
C PRO A 58 19.30 -5.41 -2.15
N GLY A 59 20.20 -5.13 -3.11
CA GLY A 59 20.96 -3.88 -3.15
C GLY A 59 20.06 -2.64 -3.21
N CYS A 60 18.93 -2.70 -3.91
CA CYS A 60 17.97 -1.60 -3.97
C CYS A 60 17.40 -1.18 -2.60
N PHE A 61 17.42 -2.07 -1.60
CA PHE A 61 16.83 -1.85 -0.28
C PHE A 61 17.88 -1.73 0.83
N GLN A 62 18.89 -2.60 0.81
CA GLN A 62 19.93 -2.64 1.85
C GLN A 62 20.78 -1.37 1.86
N ASP A 63 21.17 -0.88 0.68
CA ASP A 63 21.96 0.35 0.55
C ASP A 63 21.26 1.60 1.09
N ARG A 64 19.93 1.53 1.19
CA ARG A 64 19.07 2.60 1.74
C ARG A 64 18.61 2.35 3.17
N GLY A 65 18.94 1.21 3.77
CA GLY A 65 18.42 0.81 5.07
C GLY A 65 16.92 0.49 5.09
N TRP A 66 16.30 0.20 3.92
CA TRP A 66 14.86 -0.08 3.83
C TRP A 66 14.49 -1.54 4.11
N ASP A 67 15.47 -2.40 4.35
CA ASP A 67 15.30 -3.83 4.65
C ASP A 67 14.40 -4.06 5.87
N LYS A 68 14.53 -3.24 6.93
CA LYS A 68 13.65 -3.29 8.10
C LYS A 68 12.18 -3.11 7.75
N ARG A 69 11.86 -2.21 6.81
CA ARG A 69 10.50 -1.95 6.35
C ARG A 69 9.87 -3.17 5.67
N LEU A 70 10.69 -3.98 5.00
CA LEU A 70 10.23 -5.13 4.22
C LEU A 70 10.17 -6.42 5.06
N GLY A 71 10.97 -6.51 6.13
CA GLY A 71 11.13 -7.72 6.94
C GLY A 71 10.34 -7.73 8.24
N ASP A 72 10.08 -6.55 8.84
CA ASP A 72 9.43 -6.45 10.15
C ASP A 72 7.97 -6.02 10.02
N LEU A 73 7.12 -6.89 9.48
CA LEU A 73 5.70 -6.61 9.26
C LEU A 73 4.84 -7.08 10.44
N LEU A 74 4.00 -6.19 10.95
CA LEU A 74 3.01 -6.53 11.96
C LEU A 74 1.76 -7.12 11.33
N ARG A 75 1.13 -8.05 12.06
CA ARG A 75 -0.20 -8.58 11.68
C ARG A 75 -1.25 -7.48 11.78
N VAL A 76 -2.16 -7.45 10.83
CA VAL A 76 -3.12 -6.37 10.64
C VAL A 76 -4.41 -6.65 11.40
N CYS A 77 -4.83 -5.69 12.22
CA CYS A 77 -6.17 -5.62 12.80
C CYS A 77 -7.06 -4.77 11.87
N GLU A 78 -7.84 -5.44 11.02
CA GLU A 78 -8.68 -4.79 10.00
C GLU A 78 -9.58 -3.66 10.55
N PRO A 79 -10.31 -3.83 11.67
CA PRO A 79 -11.15 -2.76 12.22
C PRO A 79 -10.36 -1.50 12.56
N LEU A 80 -9.17 -1.60 13.16
CA LEU A 80 -8.37 -0.43 13.52
C LEU A 80 -7.90 0.36 12.28
N ILE A 81 -7.53 -0.36 11.21
CA ILE A 81 -7.15 0.29 9.94
C ILE A 81 -8.33 1.07 9.35
N ARG A 82 -9.53 0.49 9.39
CA ARG A 82 -10.75 1.15 8.90
C ARG A 82 -11.16 2.35 9.75
N GLU A 83 -11.02 2.24 11.07
CA GLU A 83 -11.26 3.34 12.02
C GLU A 83 -10.29 4.49 11.79
N PHE A 84 -8.99 4.18 11.56
CA PHE A 84 -7.98 5.19 11.24
C PHE A 84 -8.40 6.03 10.04
N TYR A 85 -8.63 5.41 8.89
CA TYR A 85 -8.98 6.14 7.67
C TYR A 85 -10.31 6.90 7.77
N ALA A 86 -11.23 6.44 8.60
CA ALA A 86 -12.50 7.13 8.82
C ALA A 86 -12.39 8.35 9.72
N ASN A 87 -11.46 8.33 10.68
CA ASN A 87 -11.27 9.39 11.68
C ASN A 87 -10.10 10.34 11.37
N ALA A 88 -9.24 9.99 10.39
CA ALA A 88 -8.08 10.78 10.06
C ALA A 88 -8.46 12.17 9.52
N ILE A 89 -7.89 13.22 10.10
CA ILE A 89 -8.02 14.61 9.67
C ILE A 89 -6.64 15.08 9.25
N LEU A 90 -6.49 15.42 7.97
CA LEU A 90 -5.22 15.87 7.44
C LEU A 90 -5.09 17.37 7.54
N TRP A 91 -4.02 17.79 8.16
CA TRP A 91 -3.50 19.16 8.16
C TRP A 91 -2.38 19.31 7.13
N GLU A 92 -1.60 20.38 7.19
CA GLU A 92 -0.56 20.66 6.21
C GLU A 92 0.55 19.60 6.25
N ASP A 93 1.04 19.28 7.43
CA ASP A 93 2.21 18.45 7.73
C ASP A 93 1.96 17.34 8.77
N GLU A 94 0.72 17.18 9.23
CA GLU A 94 0.33 16.17 10.21
C GLU A 94 -1.04 15.56 9.93
N ILE A 95 -1.29 14.38 10.46
CA ILE A 95 -2.56 13.67 10.41
C ILE A 95 -3.05 13.44 11.82
N ASP A 96 -4.12 14.14 12.21
CA ASP A 96 -4.83 13.88 13.46
C ASP A 96 -5.63 12.59 13.36
N CYS A 97 -5.59 11.78 14.41
CA CYS A 97 -6.24 10.49 14.48
C CYS A 97 -7.02 10.29 15.76
N TRP A 98 -8.14 9.58 15.64
CA TRP A 98 -8.91 9.05 16.77
C TRP A 98 -9.14 7.55 16.57
N ILE A 99 -8.62 6.73 17.50
CA ILE A 99 -8.78 5.28 17.46
C ILE A 99 -9.05 4.76 18.86
N ARG A 100 -10.20 4.12 19.06
CA ARG A 100 -10.58 3.49 20.34
C ARG A 100 -10.47 4.42 21.55
N GLY A 101 -10.79 5.70 21.40
CA GLY A 101 -10.68 6.69 22.45
C GLY A 101 -9.29 7.28 22.64
N HIS A 102 -8.31 6.88 21.83
CA HIS A 102 -6.98 7.49 21.80
C HIS A 102 -6.93 8.55 20.71
N GLU A 103 -6.51 9.75 21.09
CA GLU A 103 -6.24 10.86 20.18
C GLU A 103 -4.73 11.03 20.05
N PHE A 104 -4.22 11.10 18.83
CA PHE A 104 -2.81 11.30 18.53
C PHE A 104 -2.62 11.85 17.13
N THR A 105 -1.46 12.45 16.87
CA THR A 105 -1.04 12.91 15.55
C THR A 105 -0.01 11.97 14.97
N ILE A 106 0.13 11.96 13.64
CA ILE A 106 1.21 11.34 12.88
C ILE A 106 1.82 12.41 11.99
N ASP A 107 3.12 12.65 12.15
CA ASP A 107 3.95 13.52 11.31
C ASP A 107 5.13 12.74 10.71
N LEU A 108 6.09 13.44 10.11
CA LEU A 108 7.27 12.83 9.51
C LEU A 108 8.23 12.23 10.54
N GLU A 109 8.40 12.88 11.69
CA GLU A 109 9.26 12.42 12.78
C GLU A 109 8.73 11.10 13.37
N ASP A 110 7.41 11.02 13.58
CA ASP A 110 6.76 9.77 13.99
C ASP A 110 7.01 8.62 12.99
N ILE A 111 7.04 8.93 11.67
CA ILE A 111 7.32 7.92 10.64
C ILE A 111 8.77 7.46 10.72
N ASP A 112 9.71 8.37 10.88
CA ASP A 112 11.12 8.04 11.04
C ASP A 112 11.35 7.17 12.27
N ASP A 113 10.79 7.55 13.40
CA ASP A 113 10.87 6.78 14.65
C ASP A 113 10.37 5.34 14.46
N VAL A 114 9.19 5.19 13.85
CA VAL A 114 8.59 3.88 13.63
C VAL A 114 9.36 3.06 12.60
N LEU A 115 10.01 3.68 11.62
CA LEU A 115 10.86 3.01 10.64
C LEU A 115 12.29 2.77 11.15
N GLY A 116 12.68 3.45 12.25
CA GLY A 116 14.01 3.38 12.85
C GLY A 116 15.05 4.10 12.01
N TYR A 117 14.68 5.25 11.47
CA TYR A 117 15.59 6.18 10.83
C TYR A 117 15.95 7.27 11.83
N ASP A 118 17.25 7.52 12.01
CA ASP A 118 17.74 8.56 12.90
C ASP A 118 18.13 9.79 12.06
N ASP A 119 17.64 10.97 12.44
CA ASP A 119 18.06 12.30 11.96
C ASP A 119 18.21 12.45 10.43
N LEU A 120 17.22 11.98 9.66
CA LEU A 120 17.21 12.23 8.23
C LEU A 120 16.81 13.69 7.93
N GLU A 121 17.67 14.43 7.26
CA GLU A 121 17.26 15.69 6.63
C GLU A 121 16.22 15.37 5.55
N HIS A 122 14.97 15.74 5.82
CA HIS A 122 13.89 15.54 4.84
C HIS A 122 14.11 16.41 3.60
N ASN A 123 14.51 15.78 2.53
CA ASN A 123 14.63 16.44 1.25
C ASN A 123 13.33 16.26 0.45
N PHE A 124 12.49 17.29 0.47
CA PHE A 124 11.20 17.31 -0.22
C PHE A 124 11.30 17.33 -1.75
N THR A 125 12.48 17.20 -2.34
CA THR A 125 12.61 17.06 -3.77
C THR A 125 12.03 15.73 -4.21
N HIS A 126 10.76 15.73 -4.50
CA HIS A 126 9.99 14.55 -4.82
C HIS A 126 10.39 14.00 -6.19
N TYR A 127 10.57 12.66 -6.28
CA TYR A 127 10.61 11.97 -7.59
C TYR A 127 9.39 12.33 -8.46
N LYS A 128 8.25 12.74 -7.86
CA LYS A 128 7.04 13.24 -8.55
C LYS A 128 7.31 14.53 -9.34
N ASP A 129 8.31 15.32 -8.96
CA ASP A 129 8.68 16.58 -9.63
C ASP A 129 9.55 16.32 -10.87
N ARG A 130 10.06 15.10 -11.03
CA ARG A 130 10.72 14.65 -12.25
C ARG A 130 9.71 14.48 -13.37
N MET A 131 9.65 15.47 -14.25
CA MET A 131 8.81 15.44 -15.46
C MET A 131 9.50 14.61 -16.57
N LEU A 132 9.47 13.29 -16.44
CA LEU A 132 9.94 12.40 -17.50
C LEU A 132 8.79 11.97 -18.40
N SER A 133 9.03 11.93 -19.70
CA SER A 133 8.05 11.38 -20.64
C SER A 133 7.94 9.87 -20.46
N ILE A 134 6.78 9.29 -20.77
CA ILE A 134 6.60 7.84 -20.68
C ILE A 134 7.51 7.08 -21.65
N GLU A 135 7.86 7.71 -22.78
CA GLU A 135 8.81 7.17 -23.76
C GLU A 135 10.22 7.08 -23.17
N THR A 136 10.67 8.12 -22.46
CA THR A 136 11.96 8.12 -21.75
C THR A 136 11.99 7.02 -20.70
N ILE A 137 10.94 6.91 -19.90
CA ILE A 137 10.85 5.87 -18.87
C ILE A 137 10.82 4.49 -19.51
N GLN A 138 10.05 4.29 -20.59
CA GLN A 138 9.95 3.03 -21.30
C GLN A 138 11.29 2.59 -21.89
N SER A 139 12.09 3.53 -22.43
CA SER A 139 13.44 3.22 -22.94
C SER A 139 14.38 2.72 -21.83
N TYR A 140 14.09 3.07 -20.58
CA TYR A 140 14.93 2.79 -19.42
C TYR A 140 14.58 1.49 -18.71
N ILE A 141 13.29 1.28 -18.44
CA ILE A 141 12.80 0.11 -17.69
C ILE A 141 12.07 -0.91 -18.58
N GLY A 142 11.87 -0.63 -19.84
CA GLY A 142 11.12 -1.48 -20.77
C GLY A 142 9.61 -1.36 -20.56
N GLY A 143 8.90 -2.43 -20.94
CA GLY A 143 7.46 -2.51 -20.86
C GLY A 143 6.73 -2.06 -22.11
N VAL A 144 5.43 -2.31 -22.15
CA VAL A 144 4.55 -1.94 -23.25
C VAL A 144 3.62 -0.82 -22.78
N ARG A 145 3.54 0.24 -23.57
CA ARG A 145 2.64 1.37 -23.26
C ARG A 145 1.19 0.98 -23.41
N GLU A 146 0.40 1.28 -22.40
CA GLU A 146 -1.06 1.20 -22.40
C GLU A 146 -1.65 2.58 -22.03
N GLY A 147 -1.92 3.40 -23.01
CA GLY A 147 -2.41 4.77 -22.81
C GLY A 147 -1.39 5.64 -22.04
N LYS A 148 -1.72 6.03 -20.79
CA LYS A 148 -0.87 6.81 -19.88
C LYS A 148 -0.12 5.93 -18.86
N SER A 149 -0.06 4.62 -19.05
CA SER A 149 0.53 3.64 -18.13
C SER A 149 1.45 2.69 -18.88
N LEU A 150 2.33 2.01 -18.15
CA LEU A 150 3.15 0.91 -18.68
C LEU A 150 2.58 -0.41 -18.21
N ASN A 151 2.46 -1.37 -19.14
CA ASN A 151 2.14 -2.76 -18.83
C ASN A 151 3.39 -3.45 -18.28
N THR A 152 3.30 -3.96 -17.06
CA THR A 152 4.41 -4.59 -16.35
C THR A 152 4.64 -6.05 -16.75
N THR A 153 3.72 -6.67 -17.51
CA THR A 153 3.87 -8.08 -17.94
C THR A 153 5.03 -8.27 -18.90
N ALA A 154 5.42 -7.22 -19.61
CA ALA A 154 6.57 -7.22 -20.52
C ALA A 154 7.91 -6.87 -19.83
N PHE A 155 7.91 -6.61 -18.52
CA PHE A 155 9.16 -6.39 -17.79
C PHE A 155 9.93 -7.70 -17.60
N PRO A 156 11.28 -7.66 -17.53
CA PRO A 156 12.07 -8.78 -17.05
C PRO A 156 11.56 -9.27 -15.69
N SER A 157 11.72 -10.57 -15.41
CA SER A 157 11.11 -11.21 -14.24
C SER A 157 11.55 -10.62 -12.91
N ASP A 158 12.80 -10.20 -12.79
CA ASP A 158 13.37 -9.55 -11.63
C ASP A 158 12.79 -8.13 -11.44
N LEU A 159 12.66 -7.34 -12.52
CA LEU A 159 12.02 -6.03 -12.50
C LEU A 159 10.51 -6.15 -12.18
N ARG A 160 9.84 -7.22 -12.67
CA ARG A 160 8.45 -7.51 -12.26
C ARG A 160 8.37 -7.83 -10.77
N CYS A 161 9.33 -8.57 -10.22
CA CYS A 161 9.40 -8.84 -8.78
C CYS A 161 9.60 -7.54 -8.00
N LEU A 162 10.54 -6.66 -8.41
CA LEU A 162 10.71 -5.34 -7.81
C LEU A 162 9.42 -4.50 -7.90
N THR A 163 8.71 -4.58 -9.04
CA THR A 163 7.41 -3.92 -9.19
C THR A 163 6.37 -4.46 -8.22
N LEU A 164 6.35 -5.78 -7.94
CA LEU A 164 5.47 -6.36 -6.93
C LEU A 164 5.80 -5.84 -5.53
N ILE A 165 7.08 -5.80 -5.16
CA ILE A 165 7.52 -5.24 -3.87
C ILE A 165 7.04 -3.79 -3.76
N MET A 166 7.30 -2.97 -4.77
CA MET A 166 6.84 -1.58 -4.81
C MET A 166 5.32 -1.49 -4.62
N THR A 167 4.54 -2.27 -5.37
CA THR A 167 3.07 -2.18 -5.40
C THR A 167 2.36 -2.75 -4.17
N PHE A 168 3.07 -3.46 -3.31
CA PHE A 168 2.54 -3.91 -2.02
C PHE A 168 3.08 -3.08 -0.86
N ASN A 169 4.37 -2.78 -0.86
CA ASN A 169 5.08 -2.32 0.32
C ASN A 169 5.41 -0.82 0.31
N LEU A 170 5.63 -0.22 -0.87
CA LEU A 170 6.12 1.15 -0.98
C LEU A 170 5.10 2.11 -1.58
N TYR A 171 4.44 1.71 -2.66
CA TYR A 171 3.43 2.52 -3.36
C TYR A 171 2.20 1.67 -3.71
N PRO A 172 1.38 1.31 -2.71
CA PRO A 172 0.33 0.31 -2.85
C PRO A 172 -0.73 0.62 -3.91
N VAL A 173 -1.10 -0.40 -4.71
CA VAL A 173 -2.13 -0.29 -5.74
C VAL A 173 -2.96 -1.56 -5.85
N LYS A 174 -4.22 -1.42 -6.30
CA LYS A 174 -5.11 -2.56 -6.58
C LYS A 174 -4.68 -3.32 -7.85
N LYS A 175 -4.45 -2.59 -8.95
CA LYS A 175 -4.06 -3.17 -10.24
C LYS A 175 -2.53 -3.27 -10.33
N LYS A 176 -2.01 -4.45 -10.58
CA LYS A 176 -0.57 -4.76 -10.53
C LYS A 176 0.05 -5.01 -11.90
N THR A 177 -0.78 -5.13 -12.93
CA THR A 177 -0.34 -5.37 -14.31
C THR A 177 0.01 -4.10 -15.08
N THR A 178 -0.35 -2.94 -14.53
CA THR A 178 -0.02 -1.64 -15.12
C THR A 178 0.44 -0.67 -14.03
N ILE A 179 1.42 0.17 -14.34
CA ILE A 179 1.90 1.25 -13.47
C ILE A 179 1.75 2.60 -14.17
N SER A 180 1.35 3.62 -13.39
CA SER A 180 1.31 5.00 -13.87
C SER A 180 2.71 5.57 -14.06
N ASN A 181 2.80 6.71 -14.76
CA ASN A 181 4.06 7.40 -14.97
C ASN A 181 4.80 7.68 -13.65
N ALA A 182 4.13 8.23 -12.64
CA ALA A 182 4.74 8.51 -11.34
C ALA A 182 5.30 7.26 -10.65
N ARG A 183 4.61 6.11 -10.75
CA ARG A 183 5.12 4.84 -10.21
C ARG A 183 6.26 4.26 -11.02
N ALA A 184 6.26 4.50 -12.33
CA ALA A 184 7.34 4.07 -13.19
C ALA A 184 8.63 4.88 -12.92
N ILE A 185 8.50 6.17 -12.65
CA ILE A 185 9.61 7.02 -12.19
C ILE A 185 10.12 6.51 -10.83
N PHE A 186 9.22 6.26 -9.87
CA PHE A 186 9.58 5.73 -8.55
C PHE A 186 10.31 4.38 -8.64
N LEU A 187 9.85 3.47 -9.52
CA LEU A 187 10.50 2.19 -9.78
C LEU A 187 11.92 2.37 -10.36
N MET A 188 12.08 3.32 -11.28
CA MET A 188 13.35 3.68 -11.87
C MET A 188 14.33 4.22 -10.82
N GLU A 189 13.88 5.14 -9.96
CA GLU A 189 14.67 5.70 -8.86
C GLU A 189 15.13 4.61 -7.87
N ILE A 190 14.25 3.65 -7.55
CA ILE A 190 14.62 2.49 -6.71
C ILE A 190 15.72 1.68 -7.38
N ARG A 191 15.57 1.38 -8.68
CA ARG A 191 16.55 0.59 -9.44
C ARG A 191 17.91 1.27 -9.55
N GLU A 192 17.93 2.59 -9.72
CA GLU A 192 19.15 3.40 -9.88
C GLU A 192 19.84 3.75 -8.56
N ASN A 193 19.27 3.32 -7.46
CA ASN A 193 19.74 3.69 -6.13
C ASN A 193 19.77 5.21 -5.89
N THR A 194 18.85 5.95 -6.53
CA THR A 194 18.70 7.40 -6.31
C THR A 194 18.10 7.63 -4.92
N TYR A 195 18.46 8.74 -4.28
CA TYR A 195 17.89 9.10 -2.99
C TYR A 195 16.38 9.29 -3.08
N ILE A 196 15.65 8.66 -2.18
CA ILE A 196 14.21 8.82 -1.98
C ILE A 196 13.97 8.95 -0.48
N ASP A 197 13.37 10.06 -0.06
CA ASP A 197 12.83 10.19 1.29
C ASP A 197 11.60 9.28 1.43
N ILE A 198 11.82 8.13 2.05
CA ILE A 198 10.77 7.10 2.16
C ILE A 198 9.73 7.48 3.22
N SER A 199 10.08 8.28 4.21
CA SER A 199 9.17 8.75 5.24
C SER A 199 8.23 9.80 4.68
N ALA A 200 8.75 10.81 4.00
CA ALA A 200 7.94 11.79 3.28
C ALA A 200 7.06 11.13 2.20
N HIS A 201 7.58 10.10 1.51
CA HIS A 201 6.77 9.33 0.57
C HIS A 201 5.63 8.58 1.26
N ALA A 202 5.91 7.89 2.37
CA ALA A 202 4.90 7.15 3.13
C ALA A 202 3.82 8.09 3.67
N PHE A 203 4.21 9.22 4.27
CA PHE A 203 3.29 10.27 4.72
C PHE A 203 2.39 10.75 3.57
N SER A 204 3.00 11.15 2.45
CA SER A 204 2.27 11.67 1.28
C SER A 204 1.22 10.70 0.75
N ILE A 205 1.52 9.40 0.65
CA ILE A 205 0.54 8.44 0.13
C ILE A 205 -0.56 8.09 1.14
N ILE A 206 -0.27 8.09 2.46
CA ILE A 206 -1.29 7.95 3.50
C ILE A 206 -2.21 9.18 3.47
N ALA A 207 -1.65 10.38 3.45
CA ALA A 207 -2.37 11.64 3.36
C ALA A 207 -3.29 11.71 2.12
N ASP A 208 -2.80 11.26 0.96
CA ASP A 208 -3.61 11.20 -0.27
C ASP A 208 -4.82 10.26 -0.11
N GLU A 209 -4.66 9.12 0.58
CA GLU A 209 -5.77 8.18 0.77
C GLU A 209 -6.78 8.63 1.83
N THR A 210 -6.38 9.42 2.84
CA THR A 210 -7.32 10.02 3.80
C THR A 210 -8.25 11.04 3.13
N ARG A 211 -7.77 11.74 2.09
CA ARG A 211 -8.56 12.67 1.28
C ARG A 211 -9.47 11.97 0.27
N THR A 212 -9.18 10.71 -0.09
CA THR A 212 -9.84 10.01 -1.18
C THR A 212 -11.06 9.25 -0.69
N THR A 213 -12.26 9.68 -1.08
CA THR A 213 -13.51 9.00 -0.71
C THR A 213 -14.08 8.12 -1.84
N SER A 214 -13.94 8.50 -3.11
CA SER A 214 -14.65 7.86 -4.21
C SER A 214 -14.12 6.49 -4.65
N ARG A 215 -12.84 6.17 -4.36
CA ARG A 215 -12.18 4.90 -4.70
C ARG A 215 -11.23 4.46 -3.60
N ALA A 216 -11.66 4.64 -2.35
CA ALA A 216 -10.84 4.37 -1.19
C ALA A 216 -10.18 2.99 -1.25
N LYS A 217 -8.92 2.95 -0.89
CA LYS A 217 -8.15 1.75 -0.58
C LYS A 217 -7.36 2.03 0.69
N LEU A 218 -7.24 1.05 1.54
CA LEU A 218 -6.54 1.19 2.82
C LEU A 218 -5.15 0.61 2.63
N ILE A 219 -4.15 1.47 2.73
CA ILE A 219 -2.76 1.15 2.38
C ILE A 219 -1.88 1.13 3.62
N LEU A 220 -0.69 0.53 3.51
CA LEU A 220 0.33 0.45 4.55
C LEU A 220 -0.21 0.04 5.94
N PRO A 221 -1.11 -0.97 6.01
CA PRO A 221 -1.73 -1.33 7.28
C PRO A 221 -0.72 -1.85 8.31
N SER A 222 0.36 -2.51 7.92
CA SER A 222 1.40 -2.95 8.85
C SER A 222 2.18 -1.78 9.45
N LEU A 223 2.48 -0.74 8.65
CA LEU A 223 3.07 0.50 9.14
C LEU A 223 2.14 1.21 10.12
N LEU A 224 0.85 1.34 9.78
CA LEU A 224 -0.14 1.92 10.68
C LEU A 224 -0.27 1.13 12.00
N MET A 225 -0.20 -0.20 11.97
CA MET A 225 -0.19 -1.03 13.18
C MET A 225 1.03 -0.75 14.07
N ARG A 226 2.18 -0.37 13.51
CA ARG A 226 3.35 0.07 14.30
C ARG A 226 3.06 1.39 15.01
N PHE A 227 2.46 2.37 14.33
CA PHE A 227 2.02 3.63 14.96
C PHE A 227 1.05 3.37 16.09
N PHE A 228 0.00 2.58 15.85
CA PHE A 228 -0.99 2.27 16.89
C PHE A 228 -0.33 1.67 18.12
N ARG A 229 0.62 0.75 17.92
CA ARG A 229 1.40 0.17 19.01
C ARG A 229 2.27 1.20 19.73
N ALA A 230 2.98 2.06 19.00
CA ALA A 230 3.83 3.11 19.56
C ALA A 230 3.02 4.14 20.37
N LYS A 231 1.82 4.48 19.89
CA LYS A 231 0.88 5.41 20.56
C LYS A 231 0.00 4.72 21.62
N GLY A 232 0.24 3.45 21.96
CA GLY A 232 -0.43 2.74 23.04
C GLY A 232 -1.84 2.26 22.73
N VAL A 233 -2.23 2.18 21.45
CA VAL A 233 -3.54 1.64 21.05
C VAL A 233 -3.54 0.12 21.21
N GLU A 234 -4.42 -0.38 22.07
CA GLU A 234 -4.55 -1.83 22.32
C GLU A 234 -5.32 -2.52 21.21
N ILE A 235 -4.80 -3.68 20.76
CA ILE A 235 -5.52 -4.55 19.85
C ILE A 235 -6.53 -5.37 20.65
N PRO A 236 -7.85 -5.26 20.36
CA PRO A 236 -8.86 -6.02 21.11
C PRO A 236 -8.64 -7.51 20.97
N GLN A 237 -8.60 -8.23 22.11
CA GLN A 237 -8.31 -9.67 22.17
C GLN A 237 -9.34 -10.55 21.42
N ASN A 238 -10.57 -10.06 21.27
CA ASN A 238 -11.67 -10.76 20.60
C ASN A 238 -11.70 -10.55 19.07
N ILE A 239 -10.75 -9.81 18.52
CA ILE A 239 -10.68 -9.54 17.07
C ILE A 239 -9.64 -10.44 16.43
N SER A 240 -10.06 -11.17 15.38
CA SER A 240 -9.14 -11.95 14.57
C SER A 240 -8.31 -11.02 13.69
N LEU A 241 -6.99 -11.23 13.69
CA LEU A 241 -6.08 -10.52 12.79
C LEU A 241 -6.19 -11.07 11.37
N MET A 242 -5.93 -10.22 10.38
CA MET A 242 -5.94 -10.64 8.97
C MET A 242 -4.92 -11.76 8.71
N PRO A 243 -5.20 -12.66 7.74
CA PRO A 243 -4.22 -13.65 7.30
C PRO A 243 -2.94 -12.98 6.79
N THR A 244 -1.79 -13.57 7.08
CA THR A 244 -0.51 -13.10 6.54
C THR A 244 -0.46 -13.31 5.03
N PRO A 245 -0.16 -12.29 4.22
CA PRO A 245 -0.02 -12.44 2.79
C PRO A 245 1.15 -13.35 2.41
N PRO A 246 1.13 -13.94 1.20
CA PRO A 246 2.25 -14.75 0.70
C PRO A 246 3.55 -13.96 0.65
N VAL A 247 4.66 -14.58 1.07
CA VAL A 247 6.01 -14.02 1.02
C VAL A 247 6.46 -13.76 -0.42
N ILE A 248 7.24 -12.71 -0.64
CA ILE A 248 7.96 -12.46 -1.90
C ILE A 248 9.39 -13.01 -1.74
N HIS A 249 9.77 -13.96 -2.56
CA HIS A 249 11.04 -14.68 -2.51
C HIS A 249 11.44 -15.20 -3.91
N ALA A 250 12.55 -15.90 -4.07
CA ALA A 250 13.07 -16.34 -5.36
C ALA A 250 12.07 -17.16 -6.19
N LEU A 251 11.25 -18.03 -5.56
CA LEU A 251 10.18 -18.75 -6.27
C LEU A 251 9.11 -17.81 -6.85
N THR A 252 8.97 -16.60 -6.33
CA THR A 252 8.09 -15.58 -6.93
C THR A 252 8.60 -15.20 -8.32
N ILE A 253 9.91 -15.00 -8.47
CA ILE A 253 10.55 -14.71 -9.77
C ILE A 253 10.42 -15.89 -10.71
N ALA A 254 10.67 -17.11 -10.23
CA ALA A 254 10.51 -18.32 -11.03
C ALA A 254 9.08 -18.48 -11.58
N ARG A 255 8.06 -18.25 -10.75
CA ARG A 255 6.64 -18.26 -11.19
C ARG A 255 6.33 -17.15 -12.20
N ILE A 256 6.93 -15.99 -12.06
CA ILE A 256 6.78 -14.90 -13.01
C ILE A 256 7.36 -15.29 -14.38
N LYS A 257 8.50 -16.00 -14.43
CA LYS A 257 9.12 -16.48 -15.67
C LYS A 257 8.20 -17.44 -16.43
N VAL A 258 7.60 -18.39 -15.73
CA VAL A 258 6.69 -19.40 -16.33
C VAL A 258 5.42 -18.75 -16.94
N CYS A 259 5.01 -17.59 -16.47
CA CYS A 259 3.82 -16.89 -16.95
C CYS A 259 4.08 -15.96 -18.15
N LEU A 260 5.30 -15.91 -18.70
CA LEU A 260 5.58 -15.13 -19.92
C LEU A 260 5.21 -15.97 -21.14
N PRO A 261 4.33 -15.49 -22.04
CA PRO A 261 4.12 -16.14 -23.32
C PRO A 261 5.37 -15.91 -24.18
N GLY A 262 6.16 -16.94 -24.50
CA GLY A 262 7.17 -16.84 -25.52
C GLY A 262 8.56 -17.43 -25.28
N ASP A 263 8.81 -18.14 -24.20
CA ASP A 263 9.96 -19.06 -24.14
C ASP A 263 9.51 -20.46 -24.62
N GLU A 264 9.05 -20.55 -25.88
CA GLU A 264 9.04 -21.83 -26.58
C GLU A 264 10.51 -22.12 -26.91
N ASP A 265 11.05 -23.21 -26.35
CA ASP A 265 12.33 -23.80 -26.64
C ASP A 265 12.70 -23.63 -28.12
N GLU A 266 13.75 -22.91 -28.43
CA GLU A 266 14.57 -23.19 -29.62
C GLU A 266 15.25 -24.53 -29.35
N GLY A 267 14.41 -25.59 -29.40
CA GLY A 267 14.84 -26.97 -29.37
C GLY A 267 15.67 -27.27 -30.61
N ASP A 268 16.92 -27.56 -30.36
CA ASP A 268 17.78 -28.41 -31.15
C ASP A 268 17.20 -28.91 -32.48
N GLN A 269 17.62 -28.33 -33.58
CA GLN A 269 17.73 -29.02 -34.86
C GLN A 269 19.21 -29.09 -35.22
N ALA A 270 19.84 -30.19 -34.79
CA ALA A 270 21.05 -30.74 -35.38
C ALA A 270 20.69 -31.75 -36.47
#